data_2bb1bdcbdfda7a730ad008eedc62b51a
#
_entry.id   2bb1bdcbdfda7a730ad008eedc62b51a
#
_cell.length_a   1.000
_cell.length_b   1.000
_cell.length_c   1.000
_cell.angle_alpha   90.00
_cell.angle_beta   90.00
_cell.angle_gamma   90.00
#
_symmetry.space_group_name_H-M   'P 1'
#
loop_
_entity.id
_entity.type
_entity.pdbx_description
1 polymer ?
#
loop_
_entity_poly.entity_id
_entity_poly.type
_entity_poly.pdbx_seq_one_letter_code
_entity_poly.pdbx_strand_id
1 'polypeptide(L)'
;NQVLAANYPFATIEPNIRVVNLPDARLQVLADIFGSERILPAPVSFVDIAGIVKGASEGEGLGNKFLANIREADAIAVVSRGFADPDVVHVDGKVDAASDLETIHTELVLADLQTLEKSIERFEKEVKMKRTEPIVLETAKAAAEWLNSGKPLSSHVKLDLEPIRDLGLLTAKPF
;
A
#
# COMPACT_ATOMS: atom_id res chain seq x y z
N ASN A 1 -26.77 0.29 2.31
CA ASN A 1 -26.15 -0.72 3.19
C ASN A 1 -25.11 -0.03 4.05
N GLN A 2 -25.36 0.06 5.37
CA GLN A 2 -24.37 0.56 6.32
C GLN A 2 -23.33 -0.53 6.56
N VAL A 3 -22.05 -0.19 6.44
CA VAL A 3 -20.95 -1.04 6.88
C VAL A 3 -20.90 -1.00 8.40
N LEU A 4 -20.66 -2.14 9.04
CA LEU A 4 -20.54 -2.23 10.49
C LEU A 4 -19.34 -1.42 10.93
N ALA A 5 -19.57 -0.31 11.61
CA ALA A 5 -18.52 0.47 12.27
C ALA A 5 -18.36 -0.09 13.69
N ALA A 6 -17.39 -0.97 13.89
CA ALA A 6 -17.11 -1.56 15.18
C ALA A 6 -15.99 -0.81 15.90
N ASN A 7 -16.16 -0.59 17.18
CA ASN A 7 -15.28 0.23 18.01
C ASN A 7 -14.17 -0.61 18.70
N TYR A 8 -13.55 -1.53 17.93
CA TYR A 8 -12.43 -2.35 18.41
C TYR A 8 -11.40 -2.62 17.29
N PRO A 9 -10.14 -2.82 17.62
CA PRO A 9 -9.10 -3.13 16.66
C PRO A 9 -9.42 -4.42 15.87
N PHE A 10 -9.11 -4.44 14.55
CA PHE A 10 -9.38 -5.58 13.66
C PHE A 10 -10.86 -5.96 13.48
N ALA A 11 -11.75 -4.97 13.55
CA ALA A 11 -13.19 -5.17 13.33
C ALA A 11 -13.53 -5.79 11.96
N THR A 12 -12.65 -5.64 10.97
CA THR A 12 -12.84 -6.13 9.61
C THR A 12 -11.91 -7.30 9.34
N ILE A 13 -12.44 -8.52 9.29
CA ILE A 13 -11.69 -9.76 8.97
C ILE A 13 -11.63 -9.96 7.45
N GLU A 14 -12.67 -9.53 6.73
CA GLU A 14 -12.74 -9.58 5.27
C GLU A 14 -12.79 -8.15 4.71
N PRO A 15 -12.04 -7.84 3.63
CA PRO A 15 -12.04 -6.50 3.05
C PRO A 15 -13.42 -6.15 2.47
N ASN A 16 -13.94 -4.99 2.83
CA ASN A 16 -15.12 -4.43 2.19
C ASN A 16 -14.71 -3.68 0.93
N ILE A 17 -15.20 -4.12 -0.23
CA ILE A 17 -14.90 -3.48 -1.51
C ILE A 17 -16.07 -2.61 -1.93
N ARG A 18 -15.78 -1.35 -2.28
CA ARG A 18 -16.73 -0.39 -2.83
C ARG A 18 -16.21 0.16 -4.15
N VAL A 19 -17.01 0.04 -5.19
CA VAL A 19 -16.71 0.59 -6.51
C VAL A 19 -17.44 1.89 -6.68
N VAL A 20 -16.69 2.94 -7.04
CA VAL A 20 -17.22 4.28 -7.30
C VAL A 20 -16.77 4.72 -8.69
N ASN A 21 -17.68 5.26 -9.48
CA ASN A 21 -17.35 5.83 -10.77
C ASN A 21 -16.67 7.20 -10.57
N LEU A 22 -15.52 7.39 -11.22
CA LEU A 22 -14.78 8.66 -11.17
C LEU A 22 -15.53 9.73 -11.97
N PRO A 23 -15.99 10.83 -11.35
CA PRO A 23 -16.58 11.95 -12.09
C PRO A 23 -15.53 12.61 -12.97
N ASP A 24 -15.78 12.66 -14.28
CA ASP A 24 -14.91 13.35 -15.25
C ASP A 24 -15.76 14.11 -16.26
N ALA A 25 -15.77 15.45 -16.14
CA ALA A 25 -16.54 16.33 -17.01
C ALA A 25 -16.08 16.28 -18.49
N ARG A 26 -14.85 15.82 -18.76
CA ARG A 26 -14.33 15.67 -20.13
C ARG A 26 -15.07 14.61 -20.91
N LEU A 27 -15.63 13.60 -20.23
CA LEU A 27 -16.37 12.52 -20.89
C LEU A 27 -17.61 13.03 -21.61
N GLN A 28 -18.33 14.00 -21.04
CA GLN A 28 -19.50 14.60 -21.71
C GLN A 28 -19.06 15.37 -22.96
N VAL A 29 -18.00 16.17 -22.86
CA VAL A 29 -17.47 16.92 -24.00
C VAL A 29 -17.05 15.98 -25.15
N LEU A 30 -16.37 14.89 -24.82
CA LEU A 30 -15.99 13.88 -25.82
C LEU A 30 -17.21 13.17 -26.43
N ALA A 31 -18.21 12.84 -25.62
CA ALA A 31 -19.44 12.23 -26.10
C ALA A 31 -20.18 13.15 -27.09
N ASP A 32 -20.24 14.44 -26.80
CA ASP A 32 -20.89 15.43 -27.68
C ASP A 32 -20.14 15.58 -29.02
N ILE A 33 -18.79 15.55 -28.98
CA ILE A 33 -17.95 15.63 -30.19
C ILE A 33 -18.12 14.40 -31.08
N PHE A 34 -18.14 13.20 -30.47
CA PHE A 34 -18.15 11.93 -31.20
C PHE A 34 -19.55 11.33 -31.39
N GLY A 35 -20.61 11.97 -30.89
CA GLY A 35 -21.98 11.48 -30.93
C GLY A 35 -22.17 10.18 -30.17
N SER A 36 -21.49 9.99 -29.03
CA SER A 36 -21.54 8.76 -28.27
C SER A 36 -22.83 8.67 -27.47
N GLU A 37 -23.60 7.60 -27.67
CA GLU A 37 -24.85 7.35 -26.94
C GLU A 37 -24.64 6.95 -25.47
N ARG A 38 -23.42 6.46 -25.13
CA ARG A 38 -23.10 5.93 -23.82
C ARG A 38 -21.80 6.48 -23.28
N ILE A 39 -21.84 7.02 -22.06
CA ILE A 39 -20.68 7.49 -21.29
C ILE A 39 -20.39 6.49 -20.19
N LEU A 40 -19.15 5.99 -20.15
CA LEU A 40 -18.69 5.05 -19.13
C LEU A 40 -17.53 5.69 -18.35
N PRO A 41 -17.77 6.18 -17.13
CA PRO A 41 -16.71 6.64 -16.26
C PRO A 41 -15.77 5.51 -15.85
N ALA A 42 -14.51 5.83 -15.57
CA ALA A 42 -13.56 4.87 -15.01
C ALA A 42 -14.01 4.47 -13.58
N PRO A 43 -14.09 3.17 -13.27
CA PRO A 43 -14.39 2.73 -11.92
C PRO A 43 -13.13 2.81 -11.04
N VAL A 44 -13.31 3.25 -9.78
CA VAL A 44 -12.29 3.20 -8.72
C VAL A 44 -12.80 2.28 -7.62
N SER A 45 -12.01 1.29 -7.26
CA SER A 45 -12.33 0.35 -6.18
C SER A 45 -11.67 0.79 -4.89
N PHE A 46 -12.46 1.09 -3.88
CA PHE A 46 -11.99 1.31 -2.52
C PHE A 46 -12.08 0.01 -1.74
N VAL A 47 -10.95 -0.41 -1.16
CA VAL A 47 -10.87 -1.60 -0.31
C VAL A 47 -10.66 -1.12 1.12
N ASP A 48 -11.66 -1.36 1.98
CA ASP A 48 -11.56 -1.05 3.39
C ASP A 48 -10.75 -2.15 4.08
N ILE A 49 -9.59 -1.78 4.58
CA ILE A 49 -8.64 -2.68 5.22
C ILE A 49 -8.54 -2.28 6.69
N ALA A 50 -8.61 -3.25 7.60
CA ALA A 50 -8.45 -3.00 9.04
C ALA A 50 -7.13 -2.27 9.35
N GLY A 51 -7.13 -1.42 10.39
CA GLY A 51 -5.99 -0.58 10.72
C GLY A 51 -4.70 -1.37 11.00
N ILE A 52 -3.57 -0.78 10.65
CA ILE A 52 -2.24 -1.28 11.03
C ILE A 52 -2.04 -1.05 12.53
N VAL A 53 -1.51 -2.06 13.20
CA VAL A 53 -0.97 -1.93 14.56
C VAL A 53 0.53 -2.14 14.52
N LYS A 54 1.23 -1.56 15.47
CA LYS A 54 2.67 -1.74 15.67
C LYS A 54 3.03 -3.22 15.75
N GLY A 55 4.06 -3.65 15.01
CA GLY A 55 4.48 -5.05 14.90
C GLY A 55 3.70 -5.87 13.86
N ALA A 56 2.91 -5.24 12.98
CA ALA A 56 2.18 -5.94 11.92
C ALA A 56 3.10 -6.63 10.92
N SER A 57 4.30 -6.08 10.70
CA SER A 57 5.33 -6.64 9.82
C SER A 57 6.01 -7.88 10.39
N GLU A 58 6.08 -8.02 11.74
CA GLU A 58 6.70 -9.15 12.42
C GLU A 58 5.70 -10.26 12.81
N GLY A 59 4.39 -9.97 12.72
CA GLY A 59 3.33 -10.86 13.20
C GLY A 59 2.99 -12.00 12.25
N GLU A 60 2.83 -13.21 12.81
CA GLU A 60 2.16 -14.30 12.12
C GLU A 60 0.62 -14.06 12.14
N GLY A 61 -0.05 -14.26 11.00
CA GLY A 61 -1.50 -14.25 10.91
C GLY A 61 -2.15 -12.96 10.37
N LEU A 62 -2.81 -12.14 11.21
CA LEU A 62 -3.61 -10.99 10.78
C LEU A 62 -2.78 -9.90 10.11
N GLY A 63 -1.57 -9.61 10.58
CA GLY A 63 -0.65 -8.65 9.98
C GLY A 63 -0.28 -9.01 8.55
N ASN A 64 0.04 -10.27 8.28
CA ASN A 64 0.37 -10.75 6.95
C ASN A 64 -0.81 -10.67 5.97
N LYS A 65 -2.04 -10.96 6.42
CA LYS A 65 -3.25 -10.79 5.60
C LYS A 65 -3.50 -9.32 5.26
N PHE A 66 -3.30 -8.44 6.22
CA PHE A 66 -3.40 -7.02 6.04
C PHE A 66 -2.42 -6.51 4.97
N LEU A 67 -1.13 -6.86 5.10
CA LEU A 67 -0.10 -6.47 4.12
C LEU A 67 -0.37 -7.07 2.73
N ALA A 68 -0.94 -8.27 2.64
CA ALA A 68 -1.34 -8.88 1.38
C ALA A 68 -2.42 -8.05 0.66
N ASN A 69 -3.46 -7.60 1.39
CA ASN A 69 -4.49 -6.73 0.82
C ASN A 69 -3.93 -5.40 0.30
N ILE A 70 -2.96 -4.81 1.01
CA ILE A 70 -2.29 -3.59 0.53
C ILE A 70 -1.46 -3.88 -0.73
N ARG A 71 -0.83 -5.05 -0.85
CA ARG A 71 -0.06 -5.43 -2.05
C ARG A 71 -0.91 -5.44 -3.32
N GLU A 72 -2.18 -5.79 -3.23
CA GLU A 72 -3.11 -5.82 -4.36
C GLU A 72 -3.62 -4.43 -4.78
N ALA A 73 -3.54 -3.43 -3.89
CA ALA A 73 -4.00 -2.07 -4.20
C ALA A 73 -2.98 -1.29 -5.05
N ASP A 74 -3.44 -0.39 -5.91
CA ASP A 74 -2.59 0.48 -6.73
C ASP A 74 -2.09 1.71 -5.97
N ALA A 75 -2.84 2.17 -4.95
CA ALA A 75 -2.51 3.31 -4.10
C ALA A 75 -3.04 3.07 -2.67
N ILE A 76 -2.47 3.78 -1.71
CA ILE A 76 -2.83 3.68 -0.30
C ILE A 76 -3.44 5.02 0.14
N ALA A 77 -4.64 4.97 0.73
CA ALA A 77 -5.25 6.13 1.38
C ALA A 77 -5.30 5.89 2.89
N VAL A 78 -4.52 6.65 3.64
CA VAL A 78 -4.49 6.55 5.10
C VAL A 78 -5.55 7.46 5.69
N VAL A 79 -6.40 6.88 6.55
CA VAL A 79 -7.39 7.60 7.32
C VAL A 79 -6.96 7.64 8.77
N SER A 80 -6.46 8.77 9.21
CA SER A 80 -6.06 9.01 10.60
C SER A 80 -7.07 9.91 11.32
N ARG A 81 -7.22 9.71 12.64
CA ARG A 81 -8.11 10.51 13.46
C ARG A 81 -7.44 11.79 13.91
N GLY A 82 -8.01 12.96 13.53
CA GLY A 82 -7.54 14.28 13.94
C GLY A 82 -8.36 14.97 15.02
N PHE A 83 -9.30 14.27 15.68
CA PHE A 83 -10.17 14.83 16.70
C PHE A 83 -10.21 13.96 17.97
N ALA A 84 -10.46 14.58 19.13
CA ALA A 84 -10.66 13.89 20.39
C ALA A 84 -12.15 13.57 20.58
N ASP A 85 -12.46 12.31 20.89
CA ASP A 85 -13.81 11.85 21.23
C ASP A 85 -13.68 10.73 22.29
N PRO A 86 -14.22 10.91 23.50
CA PRO A 86 -14.12 9.92 24.56
C PRO A 86 -14.88 8.64 24.29
N ASP A 87 -15.90 8.68 23.40
CA ASP A 87 -16.72 7.52 23.05
C ASP A 87 -16.08 6.65 21.97
N VAL A 88 -14.98 7.12 21.34
CA VAL A 88 -14.24 6.38 20.31
C VAL A 88 -12.87 5.96 20.84
N VAL A 89 -12.70 4.66 21.03
CA VAL A 89 -11.42 4.08 21.50
C VAL A 89 -10.30 4.33 20.48
N HIS A 90 -9.13 4.79 20.96
CA HIS A 90 -7.90 4.84 20.17
C HIS A 90 -6.98 3.69 20.57
N VAL A 91 -6.31 3.07 19.57
CA VAL A 91 -5.48 1.87 19.80
C VAL A 91 -4.36 2.16 20.80
N ASP A 92 -3.71 3.33 20.69
CA ASP A 92 -2.60 3.73 21.56
C ASP A 92 -3.06 4.59 22.75
N GLY A 93 -4.38 4.72 22.98
CA GLY A 93 -4.94 5.51 24.11
C GLY A 93 -4.82 7.03 23.97
N LYS A 94 -4.08 7.53 22.97
CA LYS A 94 -3.89 8.96 22.68
C LYS A 94 -4.07 9.21 21.19
N VAL A 95 -4.84 10.24 20.86
CA VAL A 95 -5.00 10.68 19.47
C VAL A 95 -3.79 11.49 19.05
N ASP A 96 -2.99 10.97 18.13
CA ASP A 96 -1.81 11.63 17.56
C ASP A 96 -1.63 11.17 16.11
N ALA A 97 -2.28 11.87 15.19
CA ALA A 97 -2.29 11.52 13.77
C ALA A 97 -0.89 11.46 13.14
N ALA A 98 0.05 12.27 13.63
CA ALA A 98 1.43 12.24 13.12
C ALA A 98 2.15 10.96 13.54
N SER A 99 2.01 10.57 14.81
CA SER A 99 2.56 9.32 15.35
C SER A 99 1.94 8.09 14.68
N ASP A 100 0.63 8.13 14.42
CA ASP A 100 -0.07 7.05 13.71
C ASP A 100 0.48 6.86 12.29
N LEU A 101 0.68 7.97 11.54
CA LEU A 101 1.27 7.94 10.21
C LEU A 101 2.70 7.41 10.21
N GLU A 102 3.52 7.82 11.19
CA GLU A 102 4.89 7.34 11.34
C GLU A 102 4.94 5.84 11.63
N THR A 103 4.02 5.35 12.46
CA THR A 103 3.88 3.92 12.76
C THR A 103 3.54 3.14 11.50
N ILE A 104 2.52 3.57 10.75
CA ILE A 104 2.12 2.93 9.48
C ILE A 104 3.30 2.90 8.51
N HIS A 105 3.97 4.03 8.35
CA HIS A 105 5.11 4.16 7.44
C HIS A 105 6.25 3.21 7.80
N THR A 106 6.58 3.12 9.09
CA THR A 106 7.60 2.22 9.61
C THR A 106 7.25 0.76 9.31
N GLU A 107 6.00 0.35 9.55
CA GLU A 107 5.55 -1.02 9.28
C GLU A 107 5.62 -1.39 7.78
N LEU A 108 5.27 -0.46 6.90
CA LEU A 108 5.39 -0.67 5.45
C LEU A 108 6.85 -0.80 5.02
N VAL A 109 7.74 0.04 5.55
CA VAL A 109 9.19 -0.03 5.28
C VAL A 109 9.77 -1.36 5.75
N LEU A 110 9.44 -1.80 6.97
CA LEU A 110 9.91 -3.08 7.52
C LEU A 110 9.41 -4.28 6.69
N ALA A 111 8.15 -4.25 6.25
CA ALA A 111 7.59 -5.31 5.39
C ALA A 111 8.29 -5.39 4.03
N ASP A 112 8.63 -4.25 3.43
CA ASP A 112 9.37 -4.21 2.17
C ASP A 112 10.82 -4.65 2.34
N LEU A 113 11.49 -4.26 3.42
CA LEU A 113 12.84 -4.74 3.75
C LEU A 113 12.88 -6.27 3.87
N GLN A 114 11.94 -6.88 4.60
CA GLN A 114 11.84 -8.33 4.70
C GLN A 114 11.62 -9.01 3.34
N THR A 115 10.82 -8.38 2.46
CA THR A 115 10.59 -8.87 1.11
C THR A 115 11.86 -8.81 0.26
N LEU A 116 12.59 -7.69 0.35
CA LEU A 116 13.82 -7.47 -0.38
C LEU A 116 14.95 -8.38 0.10
N GLU A 117 15.14 -8.56 1.40
CA GLU A 117 16.15 -9.46 1.96
C GLU A 117 16.01 -10.89 1.41
N LYS A 118 14.79 -11.46 1.49
CA LYS A 118 14.50 -12.79 0.93
C LYS A 118 14.72 -12.86 -0.59
N SER A 119 14.36 -11.76 -1.28
CA SER A 119 14.47 -11.69 -2.74
C SER A 119 15.92 -11.52 -3.20
N ILE A 120 16.73 -10.75 -2.49
CA ILE A 120 18.17 -10.56 -2.78
C ILE A 120 18.90 -11.89 -2.68
N GLU A 121 18.68 -12.70 -1.63
CA GLU A 121 19.29 -14.03 -1.50
C GLU A 121 18.93 -14.94 -2.68
N ARG A 122 17.71 -14.88 -3.19
CA ARG A 122 17.27 -15.63 -4.36
C ARG A 122 17.92 -15.09 -5.63
N PHE A 123 17.88 -13.78 -5.86
CA PHE A 123 18.46 -13.15 -7.04
C PHE A 123 19.97 -13.34 -7.15
N GLU A 124 20.71 -13.36 -6.03
CA GLU A 124 22.14 -13.68 -6.04
C GLU A 124 22.44 -15.08 -6.62
N LYS A 125 21.60 -16.05 -6.29
CA LYS A 125 21.71 -17.41 -6.84
C LYS A 125 21.33 -17.45 -8.32
N GLU A 126 20.23 -16.79 -8.67
CA GLU A 126 19.70 -16.75 -10.05
C GLU A 126 20.64 -16.04 -11.02
N VAL A 127 21.26 -14.93 -10.62
CA VAL A 127 22.26 -14.20 -11.42
C VAL A 127 23.51 -15.08 -11.63
N LYS A 128 24.00 -15.76 -10.57
CA LYS A 128 25.14 -16.70 -10.70
C LYS A 128 24.83 -17.84 -11.67
N MET A 129 23.57 -18.28 -11.73
CA MET A 129 23.10 -19.33 -12.66
C MET A 129 22.72 -18.78 -14.05
N LYS A 130 22.88 -17.48 -14.30
CA LYS A 130 22.45 -16.79 -15.53
C LYS A 130 20.95 -16.97 -15.86
N ARG A 131 20.11 -17.05 -14.82
CA ARG A 131 18.63 -17.16 -14.94
C ARG A 131 17.92 -15.82 -14.83
N THR A 132 18.60 -14.82 -14.29
CA THR A 132 18.10 -13.47 -14.09
C THR A 132 19.20 -12.47 -14.41
N GLU A 133 18.83 -11.30 -14.92
CA GLU A 133 19.78 -10.26 -15.27
C GLU A 133 20.35 -9.57 -14.01
N PRO A 134 21.64 -9.14 -14.02
CA PRO A 134 22.27 -8.46 -12.88
C PRO A 134 21.51 -7.23 -12.40
N ILE A 135 20.84 -6.50 -13.30
CA ILE A 135 20.09 -5.28 -12.97
C ILE A 135 18.98 -5.54 -11.92
N VAL A 136 18.36 -6.71 -11.92
CA VAL A 136 17.35 -7.09 -10.94
C VAL A 136 17.91 -7.11 -9.52
N LEU A 137 19.10 -7.70 -9.37
CA LEU A 137 19.81 -7.76 -8.09
C LEU A 137 20.31 -6.38 -7.65
N GLU A 138 20.86 -5.60 -8.57
CA GLU A 138 21.36 -4.24 -8.32
C GLU A 138 20.21 -3.33 -7.87
N THR A 139 19.07 -3.37 -8.55
CA THR A 139 17.88 -2.61 -8.19
C THR A 139 17.35 -3.01 -6.81
N ALA A 140 17.29 -4.33 -6.51
CA ALA A 140 16.83 -4.81 -5.21
C ALA A 140 17.74 -4.33 -4.07
N LYS A 141 19.07 -4.36 -4.27
CA LYS A 141 20.04 -3.86 -3.27
C LYS A 141 19.92 -2.34 -3.08
N ALA A 142 19.78 -1.58 -4.16
CA ALA A 142 19.60 -0.12 -4.07
C ALA A 142 18.29 0.25 -3.36
N ALA A 143 17.21 -0.49 -3.63
CA ALA A 143 15.94 -0.31 -2.94
C ALA A 143 16.05 -0.59 -1.43
N ALA A 144 16.73 -1.68 -1.05
CA ALA A 144 16.95 -2.02 0.36
C ALA A 144 17.80 -0.96 1.09
N GLU A 145 18.85 -0.46 0.44
CA GLU A 145 19.70 0.61 1.00
C GLU A 145 18.89 1.89 1.24
N TRP A 146 18.03 2.26 0.28
CA TRP A 146 17.16 3.42 0.44
C TRP A 146 16.18 3.26 1.61
N LEU A 147 15.52 2.12 1.70
CA LEU A 147 14.58 1.82 2.81
C LEU A 147 15.26 1.80 4.17
N ASN A 148 16.51 1.33 4.26
CA ASN A 148 17.31 1.38 5.49
C ASN A 148 17.60 2.81 5.96
N SER A 149 17.48 3.81 5.09
CA SER A 149 17.53 5.23 5.48
C SER A 149 16.20 5.74 6.09
N GLY A 150 15.19 4.88 6.24
CA GLY A 150 13.87 5.20 6.78
C GLY A 150 12.95 5.94 5.79
N LYS A 151 13.27 5.94 4.48
CA LYS A 151 12.49 6.67 3.47
C LYS A 151 11.71 5.70 2.56
N PRO A 152 10.47 6.04 2.16
CA PRO A 152 9.69 5.22 1.25
C PRO A 152 10.27 5.24 -0.17
N LEU A 153 10.10 4.16 -0.91
CA LEU A 153 10.58 4.05 -2.29
C LEU A 153 9.92 5.08 -3.21
N SER A 154 8.67 5.44 -2.97
CA SER A 154 7.95 6.50 -3.71
C SER A 154 8.64 7.87 -3.67
N SER A 155 9.48 8.13 -2.66
CA SER A 155 10.27 9.35 -2.55
C SER A 155 11.60 9.32 -3.33
N HIS A 156 11.98 8.18 -3.90
CA HIS A 156 13.24 8.03 -4.64
C HIS A 156 13.05 8.34 -6.13
N VAL A 157 13.26 9.59 -6.52
CA VAL A 157 12.97 10.12 -7.89
C VAL A 157 13.79 9.43 -9.00
N LYS A 158 14.94 8.83 -8.70
CA LYS A 158 15.88 8.33 -9.70
C LYS A 158 15.99 6.81 -9.79
N LEU A 159 15.40 6.07 -8.84
CA LEU A 159 15.47 4.61 -8.84
C LEU A 159 14.35 4.05 -9.71
N ASP A 160 14.74 3.39 -10.80
CA ASP A 160 13.79 2.63 -11.61
C ASP A 160 13.50 1.29 -10.92
N LEU A 161 12.26 1.10 -10.50
CA LEU A 161 11.79 -0.11 -9.82
C LEU A 161 11.22 -1.17 -10.79
N GLU A 162 11.15 -0.88 -12.10
CA GLU A 162 10.59 -1.81 -13.08
C GLU A 162 11.24 -3.21 -13.04
N PRO A 163 12.58 -3.35 -12.87
CA PRO A 163 13.22 -4.67 -12.79
C PRO A 163 12.74 -5.56 -11.62
N ILE A 164 12.18 -4.95 -10.57
CA ILE A 164 11.69 -5.66 -9.36
C ILE A 164 10.21 -5.43 -9.08
N ARG A 165 9.46 -4.98 -10.08
CA ARG A 165 8.03 -4.64 -9.97
C ARG A 165 7.19 -5.78 -9.39
N ASP A 166 7.52 -7.02 -9.77
CA ASP A 166 6.80 -8.21 -9.33
C ASP A 166 6.90 -8.49 -7.81
N LEU A 167 7.81 -7.80 -7.11
CA LEU A 167 7.89 -7.90 -5.65
C LEU A 167 6.72 -7.21 -4.95
N GLY A 168 5.98 -6.34 -5.64
CA GLY A 168 4.82 -5.65 -5.11
C GLY A 168 5.15 -4.82 -3.86
N LEU A 169 6.26 -4.06 -3.92
CA LEU A 169 6.74 -3.26 -2.78
C LEU A 169 5.71 -2.21 -2.39
N LEU A 170 5.38 -2.17 -1.10
CA LEU A 170 4.31 -1.35 -0.54
C LEU A 170 4.65 0.13 -0.57
N THR A 171 5.88 0.47 -0.21
CA THR A 171 6.38 1.86 -0.14
C THR A 171 6.67 2.48 -1.51
N ALA A 172 6.61 1.69 -2.59
CA ALA A 172 6.69 2.18 -3.96
C ALA A 172 5.36 2.78 -4.46
N LYS A 173 4.25 2.45 -3.80
CA LYS A 173 2.91 2.91 -4.17
C LYS A 173 2.70 4.37 -3.80
N PRO A 174 1.81 5.10 -4.52
CA PRO A 174 1.29 6.39 -4.07
C PRO A 174 0.65 6.27 -2.69
N PHE A 175 0.97 7.27 -1.83
CA PHE A 175 0.60 7.28 -0.42
C PHE A 175 0.08 8.67 -0.02
#